data_b506133655803b78ee1e42384aacdef7
#
_entry.id   b506133655803b78ee1e42384aacdef7
#
_cell.length_a   1.000
_cell.length_b   1.000
_cell.length_c   1.000
_cell.angle_alpha   90.00
_cell.angle_beta   90.00
_cell.angle_gamma   90.00
#
_symmetry.space_group_name_H-M   'P 1'
#
loop_
_entity.id
_entity.type
_entity.pdbx_description
1 polymer ?
#
loop_
_entity_poly.entity_id
_entity_poly.type
_entity_poly.pdbx_seq_one_letter_code
_entity_poly.pdbx_strand_id
1 'polypeptide(L)'
;MPVVLGRNEPSVRAVVETRARELGAPFFYAPELASEDEVPADFSLVGAFNRENAVTALAALKILNGSRMVTPAQVDAFAHVVWPGRFQRVGDTLVDGAHNPPAARALRKALEAEDVRQKTLDLICGFCGDKDAEEVLRILSPLVRRGYAVRTNNPRSLSAEETAAKMRAVGMDAVACASLADALALAERPNACGRLGIRTLVCGSLFLSGEALVALGAFPWPSGRFDPSERLSRNHSREVLV
;
A
#
# COMPACT_ATOMS: atom_id res chain seq x y z
N MET A 1 -14.38 17.32 -16.09
CA MET A 1 -13.91 16.97 -14.74
C MET A 1 -12.42 17.34 -14.64
N PRO A 2 -11.94 18.01 -13.57
CA PRO A 2 -10.53 18.34 -13.42
C PRO A 2 -9.67 17.11 -13.15
N VAL A 3 -8.39 17.20 -13.54
CA VAL A 3 -7.35 16.19 -13.26
C VAL A 3 -6.37 16.81 -12.27
N VAL A 4 -6.10 16.11 -11.17
CA VAL A 4 -5.08 16.50 -10.18
C VAL A 4 -4.00 15.44 -10.18
N LEU A 5 -2.77 15.84 -10.51
CA LEU A 5 -1.61 14.95 -10.53
C LEU A 5 -0.74 15.20 -9.29
N GLY A 6 -0.48 14.16 -8.51
CA GLY A 6 0.51 14.17 -7.43
C GLY A 6 1.94 14.27 -7.95
N ARG A 7 2.91 14.33 -7.04
CA ARG A 7 4.34 14.36 -7.39
C ARG A 7 4.70 13.15 -8.27
N ASN A 8 5.28 13.43 -9.41
CA ASN A 8 5.70 12.42 -10.38
C ASN A 8 6.89 12.91 -11.21
N GLU A 9 7.50 11.99 -11.96
CA GLU A 9 8.55 12.29 -12.92
C GLU A 9 8.05 13.26 -14.02
N PRO A 10 8.92 14.16 -14.54
CA PRO A 10 8.52 15.11 -15.57
C PRO A 10 7.90 14.46 -16.81
N SER A 11 8.38 13.28 -17.20
CA SER A 11 7.83 12.50 -18.32
C SER A 11 6.38 12.06 -18.07
N VAL A 12 6.05 11.64 -16.86
CA VAL A 12 4.67 11.25 -16.47
C VAL A 12 3.77 12.50 -16.46
N ARG A 13 4.27 13.61 -15.88
CA ARG A 13 3.55 14.89 -15.88
C ARG A 13 3.19 15.32 -17.30
N ALA A 14 4.16 15.30 -18.23
CA ALA A 14 3.95 15.68 -19.63
C ALA A 14 2.86 14.84 -20.33
N VAL A 15 2.85 13.53 -20.10
CA VAL A 15 1.85 12.62 -20.68
C VAL A 15 0.45 12.93 -20.13
N VAL A 16 0.31 13.09 -18.81
CA VAL A 16 -0.99 13.35 -18.18
C VAL A 16 -1.52 14.73 -18.56
N GLU A 17 -0.65 15.75 -18.59
CA GLU A 17 -1.03 17.11 -18.99
C GLU A 17 -1.47 17.17 -20.46
N THR A 18 -0.75 16.49 -21.36
CA THR A 18 -1.12 16.41 -22.77
C THR A 18 -2.48 15.75 -22.92
N ARG A 19 -2.71 14.63 -22.22
CA ARG A 19 -3.99 13.93 -22.27
C ARG A 19 -5.15 14.76 -21.72
N ALA A 20 -4.92 15.47 -20.63
CA ALA A 20 -5.91 16.38 -20.06
C ALA A 20 -6.30 17.47 -21.06
N ARG A 21 -5.32 18.07 -21.74
CA ARG A 21 -5.54 19.10 -22.77
C ARG A 21 -6.34 18.55 -23.98
N GLU A 22 -6.01 17.36 -24.47
CA GLU A 22 -6.76 16.69 -25.55
C GLU A 22 -8.24 16.48 -25.20
N LEU A 23 -8.52 16.21 -23.94
CA LEU A 23 -9.88 15.96 -23.44
C LEU A 23 -10.58 17.21 -22.94
N GLY A 24 -9.97 18.40 -23.05
CA GLY A 24 -10.51 19.65 -22.52
C GLY A 24 -10.68 19.66 -20.99
N ALA A 25 -9.91 18.82 -20.27
CA ALA A 25 -9.96 18.72 -18.81
C ALA A 25 -8.98 19.73 -18.17
N PRO A 26 -9.41 20.55 -17.19
CA PRO A 26 -8.48 21.37 -16.40
C PRO A 26 -7.44 20.47 -15.71
N PHE A 27 -6.15 20.79 -15.89
CA PHE A 27 -5.03 20.08 -15.28
C PHE A 27 -4.44 20.90 -14.13
N PHE A 28 -4.16 20.21 -13.02
CA PHE A 28 -3.53 20.76 -11.84
C PHE A 28 -2.43 19.85 -11.33
N TYR A 29 -1.29 20.43 -10.96
CA TYR A 29 -0.18 19.72 -10.34
C TYR A 29 -0.22 19.96 -8.83
N ALA A 30 -0.44 18.90 -8.05
CA ALA A 30 -0.70 19.02 -6.62
C ALA A 30 0.38 19.77 -5.81
N PRO A 31 1.72 19.60 -6.10
CA PRO A 31 2.76 20.36 -5.40
C PRO A 31 2.74 21.90 -5.62
N GLU A 32 2.00 22.36 -6.63
CA GLU A 32 1.81 23.80 -6.88
C GLU A 32 0.62 24.38 -6.09
N LEU A 33 -0.22 23.51 -5.54
CA LEU A 33 -1.46 23.88 -4.83
C LEU A 33 -1.43 23.58 -3.33
N ALA A 34 -0.66 22.59 -2.92
CA ALA A 34 -0.56 22.18 -1.53
C ALA A 34 0.86 21.72 -1.21
N SER A 35 1.24 21.84 0.06
CA SER A 35 2.55 21.43 0.57
C SER A 35 2.41 20.39 1.68
N GLU A 36 3.53 19.75 2.05
CA GLU A 36 3.56 18.76 3.13
C GLU A 36 3.29 19.40 4.50
N ASP A 37 3.63 20.68 4.67
CA ASP A 37 3.39 21.43 5.91
C ASP A 37 1.89 21.65 6.19
N GLU A 38 1.05 21.56 5.16
CA GLU A 38 -0.40 21.64 5.30
C GLU A 38 -1.03 20.29 5.72
N VAL A 39 -0.29 19.17 5.64
CA VAL A 39 -0.76 17.87 6.11
C VAL A 39 -0.70 17.87 7.63
N PRO A 40 -1.81 17.59 8.34
CA PRO A 40 -1.84 17.57 9.79
C PRO A 40 -0.73 16.70 10.40
N ALA A 41 -0.20 17.14 11.54
CA ALA A 41 0.86 16.40 12.24
C ALA A 41 0.38 15.02 12.74
N ASP A 42 -0.90 14.92 13.07
CA ASP A 42 -1.61 13.71 13.53
C ASP A 42 -2.20 12.88 12.38
N PHE A 43 -1.77 13.12 11.13
CA PHE A 43 -2.20 12.32 9.98
C PHE A 43 -2.01 10.82 10.26
N SER A 44 -3.09 10.06 10.15
CA SER A 44 -3.16 8.69 10.64
C SER A 44 -2.36 7.65 9.84
N LEU A 45 -2.07 7.90 8.55
CA LEU A 45 -1.34 6.96 7.72
C LEU A 45 0.17 7.19 7.80
N VAL A 46 0.90 6.16 8.24
CA VAL A 46 2.36 6.21 8.42
C VAL A 46 3.10 6.13 7.07
N GLY A 47 4.26 6.81 7.00
CA GLY A 47 5.18 6.77 5.87
C GLY A 47 5.13 8.02 4.97
N ALA A 48 6.31 8.44 4.50
CA ALA A 48 6.46 9.66 3.69
C ALA A 48 5.61 9.64 2.42
N PHE A 49 5.47 8.45 1.78
CA PHE A 49 4.63 8.31 0.59
C PHE A 49 3.14 8.55 0.87
N ASN A 50 2.65 8.24 2.08
CA ASN A 50 1.28 8.55 2.46
C ASN A 50 1.10 10.06 2.70
N ARG A 51 2.10 10.76 3.21
CA ARG A 51 2.09 12.23 3.30
C ARG A 51 2.09 12.89 1.92
N GLU A 52 2.84 12.37 0.94
CA GLU A 52 2.77 12.83 -0.47
C GLU A 52 1.37 12.60 -1.07
N ASN A 53 0.73 11.46 -0.78
CA ASN A 53 -0.65 11.21 -1.18
C ASN A 53 -1.62 12.18 -0.50
N ALA A 54 -1.40 12.52 0.77
CA ALA A 54 -2.20 13.52 1.49
C ALA A 54 -2.10 14.92 0.86
N VAL A 55 -0.91 15.34 0.41
CA VAL A 55 -0.74 16.58 -0.37
C VAL A 55 -1.61 16.57 -1.63
N THR A 56 -1.64 15.44 -2.34
CA THR A 56 -2.49 15.28 -3.52
C THR A 56 -3.98 15.38 -3.17
N ALA A 57 -4.39 14.79 -2.05
CA ALA A 57 -5.76 14.87 -1.56
C ALA A 57 -6.14 16.31 -1.14
N LEU A 58 -5.23 17.03 -0.45
CA LEU A 58 -5.41 18.44 -0.11
C LEU A 58 -5.60 19.32 -1.35
N ALA A 59 -4.76 19.14 -2.37
CA ALA A 59 -4.90 19.84 -3.64
C ALA A 59 -6.25 19.57 -4.31
N ALA A 60 -6.70 18.32 -4.31
CA ALA A 60 -8.00 17.94 -4.85
C ALA A 60 -9.17 18.61 -4.06
N LEU A 61 -9.09 18.62 -2.72
CA LEU A 61 -10.09 19.28 -1.87
C LEU A 61 -10.15 20.79 -2.12
N LYS A 62 -9.00 21.46 -2.27
CA LYS A 62 -8.94 22.90 -2.60
C LYS A 62 -9.65 23.22 -3.93
N ILE A 63 -9.48 22.35 -4.94
CA ILE A 63 -10.15 22.50 -6.23
C ILE A 63 -11.66 22.26 -6.10
N LEU A 64 -12.07 21.20 -5.40
CA LEU A 64 -13.46 20.85 -5.19
C LEU A 64 -14.21 21.96 -4.42
N ASN A 65 -13.56 22.61 -3.46
CA ASN A 65 -14.15 23.70 -2.69
C ASN A 65 -14.24 25.02 -3.49
N GLY A 66 -13.62 25.12 -4.67
CA GLY A 66 -13.62 26.35 -5.48
C GLY A 66 -12.91 27.55 -4.86
N SER A 67 -12.41 27.42 -3.63
CA SER A 67 -11.87 28.51 -2.80
C SER A 67 -10.38 28.42 -2.51
N ARG A 68 -9.71 27.37 -2.98
CA ARG A 68 -8.33 27.02 -2.62
C ARG A 68 -8.10 26.80 -1.10
N MET A 69 -9.17 26.76 -0.32
CA MET A 69 -9.13 26.53 1.12
C MET A 69 -9.73 25.16 1.45
N VAL A 70 -9.15 24.48 2.45
CA VAL A 70 -9.67 23.25 3.02
C VAL A 70 -10.40 23.60 4.32
N THR A 71 -11.59 23.05 4.53
CA THR A 71 -12.36 23.32 5.75
C THR A 71 -11.75 22.62 6.97
N PRO A 72 -11.95 23.13 8.20
CA PRO A 72 -11.47 22.47 9.42
C PRO A 72 -11.93 21.02 9.53
N ALA A 73 -13.17 20.68 9.16
CA ALA A 73 -13.68 19.32 9.18
C ALA A 73 -12.97 18.40 8.15
N GLN A 74 -12.56 18.93 6.99
CA GLN A 74 -11.77 18.20 6.02
C GLN A 74 -10.34 17.95 6.51
N VAL A 75 -9.75 18.90 7.24
CA VAL A 75 -8.43 18.76 7.87
C VAL A 75 -8.50 17.70 8.98
N ASP A 76 -9.49 17.77 9.86
CA ASP A 76 -9.70 16.80 10.94
C ASP A 76 -9.87 15.37 10.43
N ALA A 77 -10.50 15.20 9.25
CA ALA A 77 -10.67 13.88 8.65
C ALA A 77 -9.34 13.16 8.35
N PHE A 78 -8.22 13.88 8.16
CA PHE A 78 -6.91 13.28 7.93
C PHE A 78 -6.40 12.48 9.14
N ALA A 79 -6.75 12.89 10.38
CA ALA A 79 -6.40 12.15 11.59
C ALA A 79 -7.16 10.82 11.73
N HIS A 80 -8.24 10.65 10.96
CA HIS A 80 -9.16 9.50 11.07
C HIS A 80 -9.17 8.60 9.82
N VAL A 81 -8.29 8.86 8.84
CA VAL A 81 -8.22 8.03 7.63
C VAL A 81 -7.74 6.62 7.98
N VAL A 82 -8.53 5.63 7.61
CA VAL A 82 -8.15 4.22 7.69
C VAL A 82 -8.06 3.65 6.28
N TRP A 83 -6.91 3.13 5.90
CA TRP A 83 -6.72 2.45 4.64
C TRP A 83 -6.04 1.09 4.86
N PRO A 84 -6.80 0.00 4.83
CA PRO A 84 -6.28 -1.33 5.14
C PRO A 84 -5.13 -1.76 4.22
N GLY A 85 -4.12 -2.41 4.81
CA GLY A 85 -2.96 -2.89 4.06
C GLY A 85 -2.06 -1.78 3.48
N ARG A 86 -2.06 -0.59 4.10
CA ARG A 86 -1.11 0.50 3.83
C ARG A 86 -0.25 0.75 5.05
N PHE A 87 0.95 0.17 5.06
CA PHE A 87 1.89 0.23 6.18
C PHE A 87 1.21 -0.09 7.52
N GLN A 88 0.29 -1.06 7.47
CA GLN A 88 -0.55 -1.40 8.62
C GLN A 88 0.16 -2.40 9.52
N ARG A 89 0.38 -2.01 10.77
CA ARG A 89 1.02 -2.86 11.77
C ARG A 89 -0.01 -3.65 12.57
N VAL A 90 0.22 -4.96 12.69
CA VAL A 90 -0.56 -5.89 13.53
C VAL A 90 0.44 -6.67 14.39
N GLY A 91 0.59 -6.29 15.65
CA GLY A 91 1.64 -6.83 16.49
C GLY A 91 3.04 -6.48 15.96
N ASP A 92 3.85 -7.49 15.69
CA ASP A 92 5.16 -7.38 15.05
C ASP A 92 5.14 -7.64 13.53
N THR A 93 3.97 -7.86 12.96
CA THR A 93 3.75 -8.03 11.52
C THR A 93 3.30 -6.72 10.89
N LEU A 94 3.98 -6.33 9.82
CA LEU A 94 3.58 -5.23 8.96
C LEU A 94 2.92 -5.77 7.70
N VAL A 95 1.76 -5.25 7.34
CA VAL A 95 1.04 -5.58 6.11
C VAL A 95 1.01 -4.37 5.18
N ASP A 96 1.51 -4.53 3.96
CA ASP A 96 1.51 -3.48 2.94
C ASP A 96 1.20 -4.04 1.55
N GLY A 97 0.45 -3.27 0.76
CA GLY A 97 0.04 -3.65 -0.59
C GLY A 97 1.09 -3.41 -1.68
N ALA A 98 2.35 -3.14 -1.35
CA ALA A 98 3.41 -2.91 -2.32
C ALA A 98 3.60 -4.12 -3.24
N HIS A 99 3.49 -3.90 -4.56
CA HIS A 99 3.52 -4.96 -5.58
C HIS A 99 4.22 -4.54 -6.88
N ASN A 100 4.88 -3.38 -6.88
CA ASN A 100 5.66 -2.85 -8.00
C ASN A 100 6.94 -2.16 -7.49
N PRO A 101 7.95 -1.94 -8.34
CA PRO A 101 9.23 -1.39 -7.91
C PRO A 101 9.15 -0.01 -7.23
N PRO A 102 8.37 0.97 -7.71
CA PRO A 102 8.22 2.24 -7.00
C PRO A 102 7.66 2.09 -5.59
N ALA A 103 6.62 1.27 -5.41
CA ALA A 103 6.05 1.00 -4.10
C ALA A 103 7.03 0.26 -3.18
N ALA A 104 7.79 -0.71 -3.71
CA ALA A 104 8.82 -1.42 -2.95
C ALA A 104 9.94 -0.48 -2.45
N ARG A 105 10.37 0.50 -3.27
CA ARG A 105 11.34 1.53 -2.85
C ARG A 105 10.79 2.39 -1.73
N ALA A 106 9.54 2.85 -1.85
CA ALA A 106 8.88 3.64 -0.82
C ALA A 106 8.71 2.86 0.49
N LEU A 107 8.27 1.59 0.40
CA LEU A 107 8.14 0.69 1.53
C LEU A 107 9.48 0.43 2.22
N ARG A 108 10.55 0.15 1.46
CA ARG A 108 11.89 -0.03 2.00
C ARG A 108 12.35 1.19 2.79
N LYS A 109 12.20 2.39 2.21
CA LYS A 109 12.55 3.65 2.88
C LYS A 109 11.78 3.84 4.20
N ALA A 110 10.49 3.50 4.20
CA ALA A 110 9.66 3.58 5.40
C ALA A 110 10.09 2.56 6.47
N LEU A 111 10.43 1.32 6.08
CA LEU A 111 10.96 0.30 6.98
C LEU A 111 12.30 0.70 7.60
N GLU A 112 13.20 1.29 6.82
CA GLU A 112 14.49 1.81 7.29
C GLU A 112 14.30 2.96 8.30
N ALA A 113 13.27 3.80 8.13
CA ALA A 113 12.90 4.85 9.08
C ALA A 113 12.33 4.29 10.40
N GLU A 114 11.72 3.10 10.38
CA GLU A 114 11.28 2.35 11.56
C GLU A 114 12.39 1.48 12.21
N ASP A 115 13.66 1.78 11.94
CA ASP A 115 14.86 1.07 12.43
C ASP A 115 14.89 -0.42 12.04
N VAL A 116 14.23 -0.81 10.96
CA VAL A 116 14.36 -2.15 10.41
C VAL A 116 15.72 -2.32 9.76
N ARG A 117 16.54 -3.21 10.32
CA ARG A 117 17.93 -3.41 9.92
C ARG A 117 18.08 -4.49 8.84
N GLN A 118 19.27 -4.53 8.26
CA GLN A 118 19.60 -5.55 7.28
C GLN A 118 19.43 -6.97 7.83
N LYS A 119 18.82 -7.85 7.03
CA LYS A 119 18.63 -9.27 7.33
C LYS A 119 17.88 -9.57 8.66
N THR A 120 16.93 -8.70 9.05
CA THR A 120 16.13 -8.90 10.26
C THR A 120 14.68 -9.32 9.98
N LEU A 121 14.15 -8.99 8.78
CA LEU A 121 12.77 -9.27 8.41
C LEU A 121 12.55 -10.67 7.90
N ASP A 122 11.45 -11.27 8.27
CA ASP A 122 10.83 -12.38 7.56
C ASP A 122 9.83 -11.80 6.55
N LEU A 123 9.96 -12.21 5.29
CA LEU A 123 9.12 -11.72 4.20
C LEU A 123 8.14 -12.81 3.76
N ILE A 124 6.85 -12.55 3.95
CA ILE A 124 5.78 -13.36 3.35
C ILE A 124 5.30 -12.63 2.09
N CYS A 125 5.39 -13.24 0.92
CA CYS A 125 4.92 -12.60 -0.30
C CYS A 125 4.31 -13.54 -1.33
N GLY A 126 3.44 -12.96 -2.17
CA GLY A 126 2.83 -13.58 -3.33
C GLY A 126 2.48 -12.51 -4.36
N PHE A 127 2.69 -12.80 -5.64
CA PHE A 127 2.56 -11.84 -6.73
C PHE A 127 1.56 -12.31 -7.78
N CYS A 128 0.92 -11.36 -8.46
CA CYS A 128 0.28 -11.63 -9.74
C CYS A 128 1.35 -11.71 -10.85
N GLY A 129 1.12 -12.57 -11.86
CA GLY A 129 2.09 -12.85 -12.92
C GLY A 129 2.42 -11.67 -13.83
N ASP A 130 1.59 -10.62 -13.83
CA ASP A 130 1.79 -9.37 -14.60
C ASP A 130 2.73 -8.37 -13.90
N LYS A 131 3.26 -8.68 -12.72
CA LYS A 131 4.10 -7.79 -11.91
C LYS A 131 5.58 -8.10 -12.05
N ASP A 132 6.40 -7.08 -11.97
CA ASP A 132 7.85 -7.21 -11.87
C ASP A 132 8.27 -7.64 -10.45
N ALA A 133 7.91 -8.90 -10.13
CA ALA A 133 8.16 -9.47 -8.82
C ALA A 133 9.65 -9.55 -8.48
N GLU A 134 10.50 -9.81 -9.47
CA GLU A 134 11.95 -9.95 -9.25
C GLU A 134 12.58 -8.64 -8.81
N GLU A 135 12.21 -7.53 -9.45
CA GLU A 135 12.73 -6.21 -9.06
C GLU A 135 12.19 -5.78 -7.68
N VAL A 136 10.92 -6.03 -7.38
CA VAL A 136 10.36 -5.81 -6.03
C VAL A 136 11.17 -6.58 -4.97
N LEU A 137 11.42 -7.87 -5.22
CA LEU A 137 12.19 -8.72 -4.32
C LEU A 137 13.63 -8.26 -4.17
N ARG A 138 14.29 -7.84 -5.27
CA ARG A 138 15.65 -7.30 -5.25
C ARG A 138 15.76 -6.05 -4.38
N ILE A 139 14.77 -5.14 -4.46
CA ILE A 139 14.70 -3.92 -3.65
C ILE A 139 14.60 -4.26 -2.16
N LEU A 140 13.78 -5.25 -1.79
CA LEU A 140 13.54 -5.61 -0.39
C LEU A 140 14.59 -6.57 0.18
N SER A 141 15.32 -7.32 -0.66
CA SER A 141 16.26 -8.39 -0.26
C SER A 141 17.29 -7.98 0.79
N PRO A 142 17.81 -6.74 0.84
CA PRO A 142 18.77 -6.38 1.88
C PRO A 142 18.21 -6.42 3.31
N LEU A 143 16.90 -6.20 3.48
CA LEU A 143 16.24 -6.23 4.79
C LEU A 143 15.81 -7.65 5.18
N VAL A 144 15.64 -8.55 4.19
CA VAL A 144 15.03 -9.85 4.39
C VAL A 144 16.06 -10.88 4.90
N ARG A 145 15.74 -11.49 6.03
CA ARG A 145 16.43 -12.63 6.59
C ARG A 145 16.01 -13.95 5.91
N ARG A 146 14.70 -14.16 5.82
CA ARG A 146 14.09 -15.35 5.21
C ARG A 146 12.80 -15.01 4.49
N GLY A 147 12.55 -15.68 3.37
CA GLY A 147 11.37 -15.52 2.56
C GLY A 147 10.42 -16.71 2.65
N TYR A 148 9.13 -16.44 2.67
CA TYR A 148 8.03 -17.39 2.66
C TYR A 148 7.11 -17.02 1.50
N ALA A 149 7.17 -17.81 0.44
CA ALA A 149 6.37 -17.58 -0.75
C ALA A 149 5.02 -18.26 -0.63
N VAL A 150 3.96 -17.54 -0.95
CA VAL A 150 2.59 -18.04 -0.93
C VAL A 150 1.86 -17.73 -2.24
N ARG A 151 0.86 -18.53 -2.56
CA ARG A 151 -0.10 -18.22 -3.61
C ARG A 151 -1.29 -17.47 -3.00
N THR A 152 -1.69 -16.36 -3.59
CA THR A 152 -2.91 -15.64 -3.19
C THR A 152 -4.15 -16.28 -3.81
N ASN A 153 -5.31 -16.06 -3.23
CA ASN A 153 -6.59 -16.51 -3.78
C ASN A 153 -7.04 -15.63 -4.96
N ASN A 154 -6.16 -15.53 -5.97
CA ASN A 154 -6.41 -14.82 -7.21
C ASN A 154 -5.98 -15.69 -8.40
N PRO A 155 -6.81 -15.86 -9.45
CA PRO A 155 -6.47 -16.70 -10.61
C PRO A 155 -5.16 -16.32 -11.31
N ARG A 156 -4.77 -15.03 -11.27
CA ARG A 156 -3.55 -14.51 -11.88
C ARG A 156 -2.32 -14.64 -10.99
N SER A 157 -2.47 -15.19 -9.78
CA SER A 157 -1.34 -15.35 -8.84
C SER A 157 -0.33 -16.35 -9.37
N LEU A 158 0.94 -16.03 -9.25
CA LEU A 158 2.02 -17.00 -9.37
C LEU A 158 1.85 -18.11 -8.32
N SER A 159 2.34 -19.29 -8.60
CA SER A 159 2.44 -20.34 -7.58
C SER A 159 3.44 -19.94 -6.48
N ALA A 160 3.35 -20.60 -5.34
CA ALA A 160 4.30 -20.41 -4.25
C ALA A 160 5.73 -20.79 -4.69
N GLU A 161 5.86 -21.86 -5.51
CA GLU A 161 7.14 -22.33 -6.05
C GLU A 161 7.77 -21.31 -7.00
N GLU A 162 7.00 -20.73 -7.93
CA GLU A 162 7.47 -19.68 -8.84
C GLU A 162 7.92 -18.45 -8.07
N THR A 163 7.15 -18.02 -7.06
CA THR A 163 7.52 -16.90 -6.20
C THR A 163 8.78 -17.21 -5.39
N ALA A 164 8.90 -18.40 -4.80
CA ALA A 164 10.09 -18.82 -4.06
C ALA A 164 11.33 -18.92 -4.97
N ALA A 165 11.18 -19.36 -6.22
CA ALA A 165 12.26 -19.38 -7.20
C ALA A 165 12.78 -17.97 -7.49
N LYS A 166 11.88 -16.98 -7.67
CA LYS A 166 12.26 -15.57 -7.85
C LYS A 166 12.95 -14.98 -6.61
N MET A 167 12.51 -15.33 -5.40
CA MET A 167 13.19 -14.95 -4.15
C MET A 167 14.62 -15.48 -4.11
N ARG A 168 14.81 -16.76 -4.43
CA ARG A 168 16.15 -17.38 -4.47
C ARG A 168 17.04 -16.76 -5.55
N ALA A 169 16.47 -16.41 -6.71
CA ALA A 169 17.20 -15.76 -7.80
C ALA A 169 17.82 -14.41 -7.40
N VAL A 170 17.20 -13.70 -6.44
CA VAL A 170 17.75 -12.44 -5.87
C VAL A 170 18.55 -12.65 -4.57
N GLY A 171 18.95 -13.91 -4.28
CA GLY A 171 19.83 -14.24 -3.16
C GLY A 171 19.13 -14.34 -1.79
N MET A 172 17.82 -14.52 -1.73
CA MET A 172 17.11 -14.76 -0.48
C MET A 172 17.11 -16.27 -0.13
N ASP A 173 17.25 -16.60 1.16
CA ASP A 173 16.81 -17.90 1.67
C ASP A 173 15.28 -17.92 1.64
N ALA A 174 14.68 -18.79 0.83
CA ALA A 174 13.24 -18.80 0.63
C ALA A 174 12.65 -20.19 0.45
N VAL A 175 11.46 -20.37 1.03
CA VAL A 175 10.65 -21.58 0.93
C VAL A 175 9.27 -21.28 0.36
N ALA A 176 8.71 -22.22 -0.39
CA ALA A 176 7.32 -22.20 -0.80
C ALA A 176 6.47 -22.77 0.35
N CYS A 177 5.37 -22.10 0.68
CA CYS A 177 4.42 -22.52 1.70
C CYS A 177 3.09 -22.93 1.06
N ALA A 178 2.45 -23.95 1.63
CA ALA A 178 1.18 -24.46 1.13
C ALA A 178 0.04 -23.44 1.33
N SER A 179 0.13 -22.61 2.38
CA SER A 179 -0.86 -21.59 2.70
C SER A 179 -0.23 -20.35 3.36
N LEU A 180 -0.99 -19.27 3.41
CA LEU A 180 -0.62 -18.08 4.20
C LEU A 180 -0.55 -18.40 5.71
N ALA A 181 -1.41 -19.27 6.22
CA ALA A 181 -1.38 -19.69 7.62
C ALA A 181 -0.07 -20.40 7.97
N ASP A 182 0.41 -21.32 7.09
CA ASP A 182 1.70 -21.98 7.27
C ASP A 182 2.86 -20.99 7.25
N ALA A 183 2.82 -19.99 6.33
CA ALA A 183 3.84 -18.96 6.23
C ALA A 183 3.90 -18.09 7.49
N LEU A 184 2.73 -17.68 8.02
CA LEU A 184 2.64 -16.93 9.28
C LEU A 184 3.18 -17.75 10.46
N ALA A 185 2.78 -19.02 10.60
CA ALA A 185 3.27 -19.90 11.65
C ALA A 185 4.81 -20.12 11.59
N LEU A 186 5.37 -20.23 10.38
CA LEU A 186 6.83 -20.33 10.20
C LEU A 186 7.58 -19.02 10.49
N ALA A 187 6.94 -17.88 10.27
CA ALA A 187 7.49 -16.56 10.61
C ALA A 187 7.34 -16.22 12.10
N GLU A 188 6.35 -16.82 12.78
CA GLU A 188 6.21 -16.71 14.24
C GLU A 188 7.40 -17.32 14.96
N ARG A 189 8.14 -16.50 15.69
CA ARG A 189 9.27 -16.95 16.49
C ARG A 189 9.18 -16.39 17.90
N PRO A 190 9.63 -17.20 18.90
CA PRO A 190 9.74 -16.70 20.27
C PRO A 190 10.55 -15.40 20.29
N ASN A 191 10.06 -14.40 20.99
CA ASN A 191 10.71 -13.12 21.09
C ASN A 191 11.93 -13.24 22.04
N ALA A 192 13.07 -13.64 21.48
CA ALA A 192 14.32 -13.88 22.26
C ALA A 192 14.89 -12.58 22.85
N CYS A 193 14.34 -11.40 22.53
CA CYS A 193 14.99 -10.12 22.90
C CYS A 193 14.03 -9.03 23.39
N GLY A 194 12.72 -9.27 23.56
CA GLY A 194 11.79 -8.24 24.11
C GLY A 194 11.67 -6.95 23.30
N ARG A 195 12.24 -6.87 22.10
CA ARG A 195 12.20 -5.69 21.25
C ARG A 195 10.85 -5.57 20.55
N LEU A 196 10.15 -4.49 20.83
CA LEU A 196 8.98 -4.01 20.10
C LEU A 196 9.44 -3.50 18.73
N GLY A 197 9.46 -4.34 17.69
CA GLY A 197 9.88 -3.97 16.34
C GLY A 197 9.08 -4.72 15.29
N ILE A 198 9.17 -4.27 14.01
CA ILE A 198 8.62 -5.00 12.87
C ILE A 198 9.55 -6.19 12.60
N ARG A 199 9.00 -7.41 12.60
CA ARG A 199 9.73 -8.65 12.38
C ARG A 199 9.29 -9.39 11.13
N THR A 200 8.01 -9.29 10.79
CA THR A 200 7.41 -9.92 9.62
C THR A 200 6.84 -8.84 8.72
N LEU A 201 7.11 -8.94 7.43
CA LEU A 201 6.51 -8.13 6.38
C LEU A 201 5.66 -9.03 5.49
N VAL A 202 4.38 -8.66 5.29
CA VAL A 202 3.51 -9.26 4.29
C VAL A 202 3.30 -8.26 3.16
N CYS A 203 3.73 -8.57 1.93
CA CYS A 203 3.54 -7.69 0.77
C CYS A 203 3.57 -8.45 -0.56
N GLY A 204 3.51 -7.73 -1.69
CA GLY A 204 3.57 -8.28 -3.05
C GLY A 204 2.23 -8.29 -3.77
N SER A 205 1.12 -8.16 -3.05
CA SER A 205 -0.22 -8.12 -3.61
C SER A 205 -1.23 -7.49 -2.66
N LEU A 206 -2.17 -6.69 -3.19
CA LEU A 206 -3.31 -6.20 -2.40
C LEU A 206 -4.22 -7.35 -1.95
N PHE A 207 -4.32 -8.42 -2.75
CA PHE A 207 -5.09 -9.61 -2.36
C PHE A 207 -4.47 -10.28 -1.14
N LEU A 208 -3.14 -10.48 -1.17
CA LEU A 208 -2.42 -11.05 -0.03
C LEU A 208 -2.54 -10.17 1.22
N SER A 209 -2.47 -8.85 1.06
CA SER A 209 -2.64 -7.93 2.19
C SER A 209 -4.03 -8.10 2.85
N GLY A 210 -5.09 -8.23 2.05
CA GLY A 210 -6.43 -8.50 2.56
C GLY A 210 -6.53 -9.84 3.28
N GLU A 211 -6.01 -10.92 2.68
CA GLU A 211 -5.97 -12.25 3.27
C GLU A 211 -5.18 -12.26 4.60
N ALA A 212 -4.05 -11.55 4.64
CA ALA A 212 -3.21 -11.45 5.84
C ALA A 212 -3.93 -10.70 6.98
N LEU A 213 -4.61 -9.60 6.69
CA LEU A 213 -5.37 -8.87 7.70
C LEU A 213 -6.50 -9.70 8.30
N VAL A 214 -7.16 -10.52 7.48
CA VAL A 214 -8.18 -11.48 7.96
C VAL A 214 -7.52 -12.55 8.85
N ALA A 215 -6.43 -13.16 8.40
CA ALA A 215 -5.73 -14.22 9.14
C ALA A 215 -5.16 -13.72 10.48
N LEU A 216 -4.73 -12.45 10.55
CA LEU A 216 -4.23 -11.81 11.75
C LEU A 216 -5.34 -11.25 12.67
N GLY A 217 -6.62 -11.45 12.32
CA GLY A 217 -7.75 -10.91 13.09
C GLY A 217 -7.84 -9.38 13.09
N ALA A 218 -7.16 -8.72 12.17
CA ALA A 218 -7.07 -7.27 12.07
C ALA A 218 -7.97 -6.71 10.96
N PHE A 219 -9.14 -7.31 10.77
CA PHE A 219 -10.10 -6.82 9.79
C PHE A 219 -10.55 -5.40 10.20
N PRO A 220 -10.35 -4.38 9.35
CA PRO A 220 -10.36 -2.99 9.79
C PRO A 220 -11.76 -2.39 9.99
N TRP A 221 -12.81 -3.14 9.63
CA TRP A 221 -14.16 -2.62 9.73
C TRP A 221 -14.85 -3.25 10.92
N PRO A 222 -15.31 -2.43 11.89
CA PRO A 222 -16.22 -2.92 12.92
C PRO A 222 -17.42 -3.57 12.23
N SER A 223 -17.76 -4.79 12.63
CA SER A 223 -18.93 -5.49 12.15
C SER A 223 -20.14 -4.55 12.16
N GLY A 224 -20.70 -4.26 10.99
CA GLY A 224 -21.91 -3.44 10.83
C GLY A 224 -21.72 -2.06 10.16
N ARG A 225 -20.51 -1.61 9.82
CA ARG A 225 -20.33 -0.30 9.15
C ARG A 225 -19.95 -0.32 7.67
N PHE A 226 -19.57 -1.46 7.13
CA PHE A 226 -19.24 -1.56 5.70
C PHE A 226 -19.42 -2.97 5.18
N ASP A 227 -20.50 -3.21 4.46
CA ASP A 227 -20.67 -4.36 3.58
C ASP A 227 -20.27 -3.92 2.16
N PRO A 228 -19.19 -4.49 1.56
CA PRO A 228 -18.84 -4.21 0.18
C PRO A 228 -19.96 -4.50 -0.82
N SER A 229 -20.88 -5.43 -0.50
CA SER A 229 -22.02 -5.77 -1.33
C SER A 229 -23.07 -4.65 -1.35
N GLU A 230 -23.20 -3.85 -0.28
CA GLU A 230 -24.12 -2.71 -0.27
C GLU A 230 -23.73 -1.59 -1.25
N ARG A 231 -22.44 -1.40 -1.57
CA ARG A 231 -22.03 -0.42 -2.59
C ARG A 231 -22.37 -0.88 -4.00
N LEU A 232 -22.30 -2.16 -4.26
CA LEU A 232 -22.67 -2.71 -5.58
C LEU A 232 -24.18 -2.59 -5.81
N SER A 233 -25.01 -2.75 -4.77
CA SER A 233 -26.46 -2.58 -4.87
C SER A 233 -26.89 -1.11 -5.03
N ARG A 234 -26.21 -0.15 -4.40
CA ARG A 234 -26.54 1.28 -4.53
C ARG A 234 -26.15 1.89 -5.89
N ASN A 235 -25.18 1.34 -6.61
CA ASN A 235 -24.84 1.79 -7.96
C ASN A 235 -25.82 1.29 -9.05
N HIS A 236 -26.61 0.25 -8.79
CA HIS A 236 -27.65 -0.20 -9.72
C HIS A 236 -28.97 0.58 -9.61
N SER A 237 -29.15 1.42 -8.59
CA SER A 237 -30.37 2.21 -8.36
C SER A 237 -30.25 3.66 -8.83
N ARG A 238 -29.16 4.05 -9.52
CA ARG A 238 -29.06 5.33 -10.23
C ARG A 238 -29.22 5.12 -11.72
N GLU A 239 -30.34 4.53 -12.08
CA GLU A 239 -30.90 4.71 -13.41
C GLU A 239 -31.61 6.05 -13.45
N VAL A 240 -31.14 6.86 -14.43
CA VAL A 240 -31.93 7.78 -15.26
C VAL A 240 -32.87 8.74 -14.50
N LEU A 241 -32.39 9.96 -14.32
CA LEU A 241 -33.27 11.11 -14.55
C LEU A 241 -32.60 11.99 -15.60
N VAL A 242 -33.31 12.06 -16.71
CA VAL A 242 -33.16 12.91 -17.90
C VAL A 242 -32.97 14.37 -17.53
#